data_e2cd7b62430fe09aaf1e84ddf8499fcf
#
_entry.id   e2cd7b62430fe09aaf1e84ddf8499fcf
#
_cell.length_a   1.000
_cell.length_b   1.000
_cell.length_c   1.000
_cell.angle_alpha   90.00
_cell.angle_beta   90.00
_cell.angle_gamma   90.00
#
_symmetry.space_group_name_H-M   'P 1'
#
loop_
_entity.id
_entity.type
_entity.pdbx_description
1 polymer ?
#
loop_
_entity_poly.entity_id
_entity_poly.type
_entity_poly.pdbx_seq_one_letter_code
_entity_poly.pdbx_strand_id
1 'polypeptide(L)'
;KIWLEILPSQIGKPFFFSYNVPRSIGERGLYGSQMGSSKLVEFQKVGNQVQLIAKNTQFFAKEGTPQAQFVSESFSDSLMSSTAMVSQPHPETKSILIEANSLLFTDIPGYQTRLEASFRMPFALDTRNTSFTSTKNTSALTGLEVKAHFAVSKLSAPPMTSSIVPATPPPSATPDPRSMFVSFYYSLMPLPEPMQTRLADERVGFFTVARTDFTTDAKIKSKTHYLERWRLEKKDPSAAISEPKEPIVYWLDKNIPEQYRATVTAGVLEWNKAFEKAGFKNALVVKQQQVTDDFNNMDARHASIRWFTGADVGFAIGPRRSDPRTGEILDADIGMSDGFTRSARRILVDDLARPRGPDGEMCEEAETSAQELHYALDLLEARGLELDGPEADALAKAYLKRTIMHEVGHTIGLRHNFRASTLNDLKKIHDAEFTKVNGMSSSIMDYLPFNIAPKGEKQGEYVMSTIGAYDYWAVEFGYKQFPLGQEEIGLNQILAKSSQRELQYDTDEDAGYGSVIGIDPNVNRFDMGSDPLAYYKLRMKLSRELWDRLQNMNLATGESYERLTRSFRSGFAQVANAAPLAAKYIGGVYTRRERAGSSRPLFEPVDAAKQRDALALITK
;
A
#
# COMPACT_ATOMS: atom_id res chain seq x y z
N LYS A 1 22.47 14.98 -24.54
CA LYS A 1 22.83 15.69 -23.32
C LYS A 1 21.71 16.66 -22.96
N ILE A 2 21.36 16.73 -21.68
CA ILE A 2 20.40 17.69 -21.12
C ILE A 2 21.15 18.59 -20.15
N TRP A 3 20.83 19.88 -20.21
CA TRP A 3 21.35 20.89 -19.33
C TRP A 3 20.25 21.36 -18.38
N LEU A 4 20.58 21.51 -17.10
CA LEU A 4 19.70 22.16 -16.11
C LEU A 4 20.29 23.52 -15.79
N GLU A 5 19.48 24.55 -15.96
CA GLU A 5 19.77 25.90 -15.49
C GLU A 5 19.24 26.06 -14.05
N ILE A 6 20.10 26.53 -13.16
CA ILE A 6 19.75 26.77 -11.76
C ILE A 6 19.96 28.26 -11.46
N LEU A 7 18.89 28.93 -11.08
CA LEU A 7 18.92 30.33 -10.66
C LEU A 7 19.59 30.48 -9.27
N PRO A 8 20.22 31.61 -8.99
CA PRO A 8 20.78 31.87 -7.65
C PRO A 8 19.75 31.69 -6.51
N SER A 9 18.49 32.06 -6.78
CA SER A 9 17.38 31.92 -5.82
C SER A 9 16.95 30.47 -5.56
N GLN A 10 17.43 29.51 -6.32
CA GLN A 10 17.14 28.07 -6.16
C GLN A 10 18.25 27.33 -5.41
N ILE A 11 19.45 27.94 -5.30
CA ILE A 11 20.55 27.37 -4.51
C ILE A 11 20.24 27.48 -3.01
N GLY A 12 20.35 26.36 -2.28
CA GLY A 12 20.02 26.27 -0.86
C GLY A 12 18.52 26.34 -0.55
N LYS A 13 17.65 26.36 -1.60
CA LYS A 13 16.20 26.33 -1.42
C LYS A 13 15.69 24.90 -1.53
N PRO A 14 15.03 24.37 -0.50
CA PRO A 14 14.48 23.02 -0.55
C PRO A 14 13.38 22.88 -1.59
N PHE A 15 13.34 21.69 -2.24
CA PHE A 15 12.29 21.28 -3.16
C PHE A 15 11.98 19.78 -3.00
N PHE A 16 10.84 19.36 -3.53
CA PHE A 16 10.42 17.96 -3.49
C PHE A 16 11.05 17.20 -4.66
N PHE A 17 11.77 16.14 -4.34
CA PHE A 17 12.37 15.23 -5.31
C PHE A 17 11.79 13.83 -5.14
N SER A 18 11.37 13.24 -6.23
CA SER A 18 10.85 11.86 -6.22
C SER A 18 11.21 11.12 -7.49
N TYR A 19 11.10 9.80 -7.46
CA TYR A 19 11.16 9.00 -8.67
C TYR A 19 10.03 7.97 -8.71
N ASN A 20 9.62 7.60 -9.92
CA ASN A 20 8.77 6.47 -10.24
C ASN A 20 9.53 5.50 -11.15
N VAL A 21 9.07 4.25 -11.22
CA VAL A 21 9.61 3.19 -12.08
C VAL A 21 8.61 2.91 -13.21
N PRO A 22 8.63 3.65 -14.33
CA PRO A 22 7.69 3.42 -15.44
C PRO A 22 7.83 2.04 -16.07
N ARG A 23 9.07 1.55 -16.20
CA ARG A 23 9.39 0.27 -16.84
C ARG A 23 10.43 -0.46 -16.04
N SER A 24 10.26 -1.79 -15.91
CA SER A 24 11.18 -2.69 -15.23
C SER A 24 11.16 -4.06 -15.91
N ILE A 25 11.67 -5.09 -15.26
CA ILE A 25 11.86 -6.42 -15.84
C ILE A 25 10.65 -7.35 -15.68
N GLY A 26 9.71 -7.02 -14.79
CA GLY A 26 8.43 -7.74 -14.65
C GLY A 26 8.49 -9.02 -13.82
N GLU A 27 9.51 -9.21 -12.98
CA GLU A 27 9.61 -10.35 -12.07
C GLU A 27 10.25 -10.00 -10.74
N ARG A 28 9.98 -10.79 -9.68
CA ARG A 28 10.62 -10.76 -8.36
C ARG A 28 10.62 -9.39 -7.66
N GLY A 29 9.48 -8.71 -7.65
CA GLY A 29 9.34 -7.41 -7.03
C GLY A 29 9.86 -6.23 -7.86
N LEU A 30 10.37 -6.49 -9.08
CA LEU A 30 10.93 -5.48 -9.98
C LEU A 30 9.94 -5.23 -11.13
N TYR A 31 8.82 -4.58 -10.81
CA TYR A 31 7.74 -4.32 -11.76
C TYR A 31 7.77 -2.87 -12.27
N GLY A 32 7.25 -2.67 -13.47
CA GLY A 32 6.93 -1.33 -13.99
C GLY A 32 5.70 -0.72 -13.32
N SER A 33 5.43 0.53 -13.61
CA SER A 33 4.29 1.29 -13.08
C SER A 33 4.29 1.43 -11.54
N GLN A 34 5.47 1.39 -10.90
CA GLN A 34 5.61 1.49 -9.46
C GLN A 34 6.01 2.89 -9.01
N MET A 35 5.46 3.31 -7.87
CA MET A 35 5.92 4.49 -7.14
C MET A 35 7.25 4.16 -6.44
N GLY A 36 8.25 5.04 -6.59
CA GLY A 36 9.48 5.00 -5.82
C GLY A 36 9.44 5.94 -4.62
N SER A 37 10.60 6.17 -4.01
CA SER A 37 10.72 7.06 -2.84
C SER A 37 10.72 8.54 -3.20
N SER A 38 10.54 9.39 -2.19
CA SER A 38 10.67 10.85 -2.28
C SER A 38 11.55 11.39 -1.16
N LYS A 39 12.12 12.56 -1.40
CA LYS A 39 12.97 13.27 -0.43
C LYS A 39 12.77 14.77 -0.55
N LEU A 40 12.94 15.48 0.55
CA LEU A 40 13.17 16.91 0.54
C LEU A 40 14.64 17.12 0.19
N VAL A 41 14.94 17.84 -0.89
CA VAL A 41 16.31 18.04 -1.37
C VAL A 41 16.60 19.51 -1.65
N GLU A 42 17.88 19.85 -1.73
CA GLU A 42 18.34 21.17 -2.17
C GLU A 42 19.58 21.05 -3.06
N PHE A 43 19.80 22.05 -3.92
CA PHE A 43 21.07 22.20 -4.60
C PHE A 43 22.02 23.03 -3.76
N GLN A 44 23.21 22.50 -3.50
CA GLN A 44 24.29 23.23 -2.84
C GLN A 44 25.46 23.44 -3.81
N LYS A 45 25.99 24.67 -3.84
CA LYS A 45 27.18 24.99 -4.63
C LYS A 45 28.42 24.91 -3.75
N VAL A 46 29.36 24.05 -4.11
CA VAL A 46 30.66 23.87 -3.42
C VAL A 46 31.79 24.05 -4.45
N GLY A 47 32.44 25.23 -4.46
CA GLY A 47 33.43 25.54 -5.49
C GLY A 47 32.83 25.52 -6.89
N ASN A 48 33.34 24.64 -7.75
CA ASN A 48 32.83 24.42 -9.12
C ASN A 48 31.84 23.24 -9.21
N GLN A 49 31.40 22.68 -8.11
CA GLN A 49 30.47 21.55 -8.04
C GLN A 49 29.10 22.04 -7.59
N VAL A 50 28.05 21.39 -8.12
CA VAL A 50 26.69 21.47 -7.62
C VAL A 50 26.30 20.10 -7.09
N GLN A 51 25.93 20.06 -5.84
CA GLN A 51 25.53 18.85 -5.10
C GLN A 51 24.02 18.82 -4.95
N LEU A 52 23.41 17.64 -5.14
CA LEU A 52 22.03 17.35 -4.80
C LEU A 52 22.02 16.71 -3.42
N ILE A 53 21.53 17.44 -2.43
CA ILE A 53 21.57 17.05 -1.01
C ILE A 53 20.17 16.70 -0.53
N ALA A 54 20.00 15.50 0.00
CA ALA A 54 18.78 15.10 0.72
C ALA A 54 18.85 15.58 2.16
N LYS A 55 17.84 16.34 2.57
CA LYS A 55 17.76 16.94 3.91
C LYS A 55 17.31 15.92 4.95
N ASN A 56 17.95 15.99 6.12
CA ASN A 56 17.45 15.29 7.29
C ASN A 56 16.24 16.04 7.85
N THR A 57 15.05 15.47 7.68
CA THR A 57 13.78 16.11 8.10
C THR A 57 13.24 15.52 9.40
N GLN A 58 13.83 14.42 9.87
CA GLN A 58 13.37 13.70 11.07
C GLN A 58 13.75 14.41 12.36
N PHE A 59 14.91 15.07 12.40
CA PHE A 59 15.45 15.73 13.59
C PHE A 59 15.52 17.24 13.34
N PHE A 60 14.99 18.02 14.24
CA PHE A 60 14.99 19.48 14.09
C PHE A 60 15.03 20.20 15.44
N ALA A 61 15.41 21.47 15.41
CA ALA A 61 15.21 22.43 16.47
C ALA A 61 14.89 23.80 15.85
N LYS A 62 14.37 24.71 16.66
CA LYS A 62 14.02 26.06 16.21
C LYS A 62 15.25 26.78 15.66
N GLU A 63 15.15 27.31 14.45
CA GLU A 63 16.24 28.07 13.80
C GLU A 63 16.75 29.22 14.68
N GLY A 64 18.05 29.49 14.57
CA GLY A 64 18.72 30.54 15.33
C GLY A 64 18.98 30.22 16.81
N THR A 65 18.73 28.97 17.24
CA THR A 65 19.02 28.51 18.61
C THR A 65 20.30 27.66 18.65
N PRO A 66 20.99 27.57 19.81
CA PRO A 66 22.11 26.63 19.97
C PRO A 66 21.70 25.18 19.71
N GLN A 67 20.46 24.82 19.99
CA GLN A 67 19.91 23.50 19.71
C GLN A 67 19.89 23.19 18.20
N ALA A 68 19.57 24.17 17.35
CA ALA A 68 19.62 24.00 15.90
C ALA A 68 21.03 23.71 15.41
N GLN A 69 22.03 24.33 16.02
CA GLN A 69 23.43 24.08 15.71
C GLN A 69 23.83 22.64 16.05
N PHE A 70 23.62 22.18 17.28
CA PHE A 70 24.01 20.82 17.66
C PHE A 70 23.19 19.74 16.92
N VAL A 71 21.92 20.01 16.54
CA VAL A 71 21.15 19.10 15.68
C VAL A 71 21.82 18.97 14.31
N SER A 72 22.25 20.07 13.69
CA SER A 72 22.95 20.04 12.41
C SER A 72 24.33 19.36 12.48
N GLU A 73 24.99 19.42 13.62
CA GLU A 73 26.27 18.73 13.87
C GLU A 73 26.09 17.23 14.14
N SER A 74 24.92 16.82 14.68
CA SER A 74 24.67 15.44 15.09
C SER A 74 23.98 14.60 14.00
N PHE A 75 23.18 15.21 13.14
CA PHE A 75 22.33 14.53 12.17
C PHE A 75 22.61 15.02 10.75
N SER A 76 23.50 14.31 10.06
CA SER A 76 23.95 14.66 8.71
C SER A 76 22.82 14.62 7.68
N ASP A 77 22.85 15.56 6.74
CA ASP A 77 22.22 15.44 5.44
C ASP A 77 22.96 14.38 4.58
N SER A 78 22.36 13.97 3.45
CA SER A 78 22.95 12.95 2.57
C SER A 78 23.20 13.49 1.17
N LEU A 79 24.41 13.28 0.66
CA LEU A 79 24.73 13.53 -0.75
C LEU A 79 24.06 12.45 -1.62
N MET A 80 23.19 12.85 -2.53
CA MET A 80 22.57 11.94 -3.48
C MET A 80 23.36 11.84 -4.79
N SER A 81 23.84 12.98 -5.28
CA SER A 81 24.64 13.08 -6.49
C SER A 81 25.35 14.44 -6.56
N SER A 82 26.36 14.55 -7.43
CA SER A 82 27.04 15.82 -7.70
C SER A 82 27.47 15.91 -9.16
N THR A 83 27.58 17.15 -9.67
CA THR A 83 28.04 17.44 -11.02
C THR A 83 28.79 18.76 -11.07
N ALA A 84 29.74 18.90 -12.00
CA ALA A 84 30.43 20.15 -12.19
C ALA A 84 29.56 21.17 -12.93
N MET A 85 29.80 22.46 -12.63
CA MET A 85 29.28 23.53 -13.49
C MET A 85 29.97 23.48 -14.86
N VAL A 86 29.20 23.56 -15.93
CA VAL A 86 29.68 23.45 -17.32
C VAL A 86 29.93 24.79 -17.99
N SER A 87 29.55 25.90 -17.34
CA SER A 87 29.78 27.26 -17.80
C SER A 87 30.06 28.19 -16.64
N GLN A 88 30.59 29.37 -16.95
CA GLN A 88 30.57 30.49 -16.01
C GLN A 88 29.10 30.90 -15.76
N PRO A 89 28.81 31.55 -14.62
CA PRO A 89 27.49 32.08 -14.36
C PRO A 89 27.03 33.03 -15.46
N HIS A 90 25.75 32.95 -15.85
CA HIS A 90 25.16 33.83 -16.89
C HIS A 90 25.37 35.30 -16.52
N PRO A 91 25.80 36.16 -17.48
CA PRO A 91 26.20 37.54 -17.18
C PRO A 91 25.09 38.39 -16.57
N GLU A 92 23.83 38.13 -16.90
CA GLU A 92 22.67 38.88 -16.41
C GLU A 92 21.98 38.20 -15.25
N THR A 93 21.49 36.94 -15.43
CA THR A 93 20.69 36.22 -14.44
C THR A 93 21.53 35.61 -13.33
N LYS A 94 22.86 35.51 -13.52
CA LYS A 94 23.81 34.81 -12.64
C LYS A 94 23.47 33.32 -12.44
N SER A 95 22.57 32.79 -13.27
CA SER A 95 22.25 31.36 -13.25
C SER A 95 23.48 30.51 -13.61
N ILE A 96 23.49 29.30 -13.12
CA ILE A 96 24.54 28.32 -13.42
C ILE A 96 23.96 27.18 -14.24
N LEU A 97 24.79 26.60 -15.09
CA LEU A 97 24.42 25.49 -15.95
C LEU A 97 25.14 24.22 -15.51
N ILE A 98 24.39 23.15 -15.35
CA ILE A 98 24.91 21.82 -14.98
C ILE A 98 24.46 20.75 -15.97
N GLU A 99 25.18 19.65 -16.05
CA GLU A 99 24.83 18.52 -16.89
C GLU A 99 23.93 17.55 -16.14
N ALA A 100 22.66 17.41 -16.57
CA ALA A 100 21.71 16.51 -15.97
C ALA A 100 22.12 15.02 -16.07
N ASN A 101 22.85 14.64 -17.13
CA ASN A 101 23.39 13.29 -17.28
C ASN A 101 24.26 12.90 -16.09
N SER A 102 25.26 13.73 -15.75
CA SER A 102 26.17 13.48 -14.63
C SER A 102 25.46 13.46 -13.28
N LEU A 103 24.33 14.18 -13.16
CA LEU A 103 23.53 14.22 -11.93
C LEU A 103 22.64 12.99 -11.79
N LEU A 104 21.96 12.55 -12.87
CA LEU A 104 20.88 11.55 -12.81
C LEU A 104 21.26 10.17 -13.36
N PHE A 105 22.41 10.03 -14.06
CA PHE A 105 22.91 8.71 -14.46
C PHE A 105 23.75 8.10 -13.34
N THR A 106 23.18 8.15 -12.15
CA THR A 106 23.69 7.52 -10.94
C THR A 106 22.59 6.67 -10.32
N ASP A 107 22.92 5.73 -9.46
CA ASP A 107 21.93 4.86 -8.84
C ASP A 107 21.22 5.54 -7.65
N ILE A 108 20.63 6.71 -7.88
CA ILE A 108 19.83 7.43 -6.87
C ILE A 108 18.72 6.53 -6.28
N PRO A 109 18.03 5.67 -7.05
CA PRO A 109 17.02 4.75 -6.53
C PRO A 109 17.58 3.60 -5.68
N GLY A 110 18.89 3.36 -5.67
CA GLY A 110 19.50 2.19 -5.02
C GLY A 110 19.10 0.87 -5.69
N TYR A 111 18.89 0.90 -7.00
CA TYR A 111 18.34 -0.24 -7.74
C TYR A 111 19.33 -1.39 -7.86
N GLN A 112 20.64 -1.12 -7.83
CA GLN A 112 21.68 -2.17 -7.77
C GLN A 112 21.49 -3.08 -6.56
N THR A 113 21.23 -2.50 -5.38
CA THR A 113 20.94 -3.27 -4.16
C THR A 113 19.67 -4.12 -4.31
N ARG A 114 18.61 -3.56 -4.93
CA ARG A 114 17.36 -4.30 -5.18
C ARG A 114 17.57 -5.48 -6.15
N LEU A 115 18.35 -5.26 -7.22
CA LEU A 115 18.70 -6.31 -8.19
C LEU A 115 19.52 -7.42 -7.52
N GLU A 116 20.52 -7.04 -6.70
CA GLU A 116 21.33 -8.01 -5.96
C GLU A 116 20.47 -8.79 -4.95
N ALA A 117 19.57 -8.12 -4.25
CA ALA A 117 18.64 -8.79 -3.34
C ALA A 117 17.74 -9.80 -4.07
N SER A 118 17.19 -9.43 -5.24
CA SER A 118 16.28 -10.28 -6.02
C SER A 118 16.96 -11.46 -6.72
N PHE A 119 18.19 -11.27 -7.22
CA PHE A 119 18.88 -12.26 -8.06
C PHE A 119 20.16 -12.83 -7.48
N ARG A 120 20.66 -12.27 -6.35
CA ARG A 120 21.95 -12.64 -5.77
C ARG A 120 23.12 -12.46 -6.74
N MET A 121 23.03 -11.44 -7.60
CA MET A 121 24.02 -11.09 -8.61
C MET A 121 24.33 -9.58 -8.58
N PRO A 122 25.61 -9.18 -8.68
CA PRO A 122 26.04 -7.79 -8.55
C PRO A 122 25.86 -7.02 -9.88
N PHE A 123 24.63 -6.76 -10.26
CA PHE A 123 24.34 -5.91 -11.40
C PHE A 123 24.86 -4.49 -11.15
N ALA A 124 25.57 -3.93 -12.11
CA ALA A 124 26.09 -2.57 -12.07
C ALA A 124 25.40 -1.67 -13.08
N LEU A 125 25.20 -0.41 -12.70
CA LEU A 125 24.69 0.62 -13.62
C LEU A 125 25.74 0.91 -14.70
N ASP A 126 25.36 0.73 -15.96
CA ASP A 126 26.15 1.07 -17.14
C ASP A 126 25.73 2.43 -17.69
N THR A 127 26.46 3.47 -17.27
CA THR A 127 26.17 4.86 -17.66
C THR A 127 26.36 5.14 -19.15
N ARG A 128 27.14 4.33 -19.88
CA ARG A 128 27.39 4.51 -21.32
C ARG A 128 26.13 4.17 -22.14
N ASN A 129 25.37 3.18 -21.69
CA ASN A 129 24.13 2.72 -22.33
C ASN A 129 22.86 3.26 -21.64
N THR A 130 23.03 4.20 -20.70
CA THR A 130 21.94 4.92 -20.03
C THR A 130 21.59 6.19 -20.81
N SER A 131 20.30 6.51 -20.95
CA SER A 131 19.85 7.64 -21.76
C SER A 131 18.56 8.28 -21.22
N PHE A 132 18.35 9.57 -21.50
CA PHE A 132 17.04 10.20 -21.33
C PHE A 132 16.09 9.77 -22.43
N THR A 133 14.83 9.50 -22.08
CA THR A 133 13.76 9.11 -23.03
C THR A 133 12.68 10.17 -23.13
N SER A 134 12.42 10.93 -22.08
CA SER A 134 11.49 12.05 -22.11
C SER A 134 11.88 13.15 -21.12
N THR A 135 11.43 14.38 -21.41
CA THR A 135 11.62 15.53 -20.54
C THR A 135 10.38 16.41 -20.56
N LYS A 136 10.02 16.97 -19.41
CA LYS A 136 8.97 17.97 -19.27
C LYS A 136 9.46 19.05 -18.33
N ASN A 137 9.30 20.32 -18.73
CA ASN A 137 9.66 21.43 -17.88
C ASN A 137 8.53 22.48 -17.86
N THR A 138 8.02 22.73 -16.67
CA THR A 138 6.97 23.73 -16.40
C THR A 138 7.31 24.47 -15.12
N SER A 139 6.56 25.52 -14.79
CA SER A 139 6.73 26.19 -13.49
C SER A 139 6.44 25.30 -12.27
N ALA A 140 5.68 24.23 -12.45
CA ALA A 140 5.26 23.33 -11.38
C ALA A 140 6.05 22.02 -11.32
N LEU A 141 6.77 21.65 -12.39
CA LEU A 141 7.50 20.37 -12.47
C LEU A 141 8.63 20.45 -13.49
N THR A 142 9.80 19.95 -13.09
CA THR A 142 10.81 19.44 -14.03
C THR A 142 10.80 17.90 -13.94
N GLY A 143 10.31 17.25 -14.99
CA GLY A 143 10.21 15.81 -15.13
C GLY A 143 11.25 15.27 -16.11
N LEU A 144 11.98 14.21 -15.74
CA LEU A 144 13.06 13.64 -16.54
C LEU A 144 12.96 12.11 -16.48
N GLU A 145 12.73 11.46 -17.62
CA GLU A 145 12.74 9.99 -17.69
C GLU A 145 14.10 9.49 -18.15
N VAL A 146 14.71 8.65 -17.32
CA VAL A 146 16.01 7.99 -17.57
C VAL A 146 15.75 6.52 -17.82
N LYS A 147 16.17 6.01 -18.98
CA LYS A 147 16.28 4.58 -19.27
C LYS A 147 17.67 4.12 -18.86
N ALA A 148 17.78 3.53 -17.68
CA ALA A 148 19.03 3.03 -17.11
C ALA A 148 19.31 1.60 -17.57
N HIS A 149 20.56 1.33 -17.92
CA HIS A 149 21.05 0.00 -18.25
C HIS A 149 21.80 -0.60 -17.07
N PHE A 150 21.41 -1.80 -16.66
CA PHE A 150 22.10 -2.58 -15.63
C PHE A 150 22.64 -3.86 -16.24
N ALA A 151 23.89 -4.19 -15.94
CA ALA A 151 24.56 -5.36 -16.49
C ALA A 151 25.47 -6.06 -15.48
N VAL A 152 25.66 -7.35 -15.69
CA VAL A 152 26.66 -8.17 -15.02
C VAL A 152 27.50 -8.86 -16.07
N SER A 153 28.83 -8.96 -15.86
CA SER A 153 29.75 -9.52 -16.84
C SER A 153 29.57 -11.03 -17.06
N LYS A 154 29.13 -11.74 -16.02
CA LYS A 154 28.89 -13.19 -16.05
C LYS A 154 27.80 -13.58 -15.06
N LEU A 155 27.08 -14.64 -15.36
CA LEU A 155 26.16 -15.28 -14.41
C LEU A 155 26.96 -16.03 -13.34
N SER A 156 26.41 -16.09 -12.12
CA SER A 156 26.94 -16.97 -11.06
C SER A 156 26.85 -18.42 -11.51
N ALA A 157 27.93 -19.18 -11.35
CA ALA A 157 27.91 -20.61 -11.62
C ALA A 157 26.96 -21.31 -10.64
N PRO A 158 26.19 -22.32 -11.07
CA PRO A 158 25.43 -23.16 -10.16
C PRO A 158 26.36 -23.74 -9.08
N PRO A 159 25.89 -23.87 -7.82
CA PRO A 159 26.68 -24.49 -6.78
C PRO A 159 27.02 -25.93 -7.16
N MET A 160 28.31 -26.31 -7.04
CA MET A 160 28.80 -27.65 -7.42
C MET A 160 28.38 -28.76 -6.43
N THR A 161 27.81 -28.40 -5.30
CA THR A 161 27.30 -29.34 -4.28
C THR A 161 25.83 -29.03 -3.97
N SER A 162 25.05 -30.03 -3.61
CA SER A 162 23.69 -29.84 -3.14
C SER A 162 23.68 -28.95 -1.90
N SER A 163 23.32 -27.69 -2.09
CA SER A 163 23.13 -26.73 -1.01
C SER A 163 21.74 -26.96 -0.37
N ILE A 164 21.67 -26.85 0.96
CA ILE A 164 20.39 -26.84 1.69
C ILE A 164 19.54 -25.61 1.27
N VAL A 165 20.23 -24.54 0.83
CA VAL A 165 19.58 -23.33 0.28
C VAL A 165 19.53 -23.45 -1.24
N PRO A 166 18.35 -23.47 -1.87
CA PRO A 166 18.24 -23.46 -3.32
C PRO A 166 18.98 -22.28 -3.95
N ALA A 167 19.68 -22.53 -5.06
CA ALA A 167 20.31 -21.45 -5.81
C ALA A 167 19.22 -20.49 -6.35
N THR A 168 19.46 -19.19 -6.22
CA THR A 168 18.56 -18.18 -6.82
C THR A 168 18.77 -18.22 -8.34
N PRO A 169 17.73 -18.55 -9.14
CA PRO A 169 17.88 -18.58 -10.59
C PRO A 169 18.12 -17.15 -11.14
N PRO A 170 18.84 -17.02 -12.26
CA PRO A 170 19.02 -15.74 -12.93
C PRO A 170 17.69 -15.16 -13.45
N PRO A 171 17.66 -13.89 -13.89
CA PRO A 171 16.47 -13.31 -14.52
C PRO A 171 15.95 -14.20 -15.64
N SER A 172 14.64 -14.43 -15.67
CA SER A 172 13.96 -15.28 -16.67
C SER A 172 13.09 -14.47 -17.64
N ALA A 173 12.69 -13.27 -17.23
CA ALA A 173 11.86 -12.39 -18.04
C ALA A 173 12.65 -11.54 -19.05
N THR A 174 13.98 -11.56 -18.99
CA THR A 174 14.85 -10.85 -19.95
C THR A 174 15.45 -11.80 -20.96
N PRO A 175 15.60 -11.40 -22.25
CA PRO A 175 16.21 -12.27 -23.28
C PRO A 175 17.67 -12.66 -22.98
N ASP A 176 18.46 -11.75 -22.40
CA ASP A 176 19.77 -12.04 -21.84
C ASP A 176 19.74 -11.74 -20.33
N PRO A 177 19.87 -12.77 -19.48
CA PRO A 177 19.79 -12.60 -18.04
C PRO A 177 20.94 -11.77 -17.43
N ARG A 178 21.93 -11.38 -18.23
CA ARG A 178 23.05 -10.52 -17.80
C ARG A 178 22.79 -9.03 -18.03
N SER A 179 21.71 -8.67 -18.74
CA SER A 179 21.48 -7.31 -19.24
C SER A 179 20.00 -6.94 -19.12
N MET A 180 19.72 -5.77 -18.56
CA MET A 180 18.35 -5.29 -18.41
C MET A 180 18.27 -3.78 -18.45
N PHE A 181 17.12 -3.27 -18.89
CA PHE A 181 16.78 -1.87 -18.84
C PHE A 181 15.69 -1.62 -17.81
N VAL A 182 15.89 -0.60 -16.97
CA VAL A 182 14.90 -0.07 -16.03
C VAL A 182 14.73 1.42 -16.28
N SER A 183 13.51 1.93 -16.31
CA SER A 183 13.28 3.36 -16.45
C SER A 183 12.93 3.99 -15.12
N PHE A 184 13.46 5.20 -14.88
CA PHE A 184 13.15 6.03 -13.72
C PHE A 184 12.62 7.37 -14.22
N TYR A 185 11.44 7.77 -13.76
CA TYR A 185 10.90 9.10 -13.99
C TYR A 185 11.14 9.95 -12.75
N TYR A 186 12.08 10.89 -12.85
CA TYR A 186 12.41 11.83 -11.78
C TYR A 186 11.50 13.05 -11.86
N SER A 187 10.93 13.44 -10.71
CA SER A 187 10.13 14.65 -10.54
C SER A 187 10.82 15.61 -9.58
N LEU A 188 11.11 16.82 -10.03
CA LEU A 188 11.61 17.93 -9.23
C LEU A 188 10.50 18.98 -9.16
N MET A 189 9.95 19.24 -7.98
CA MET A 189 8.79 20.10 -7.78
C MET A 189 9.03 21.13 -6.69
N PRO A 190 8.49 22.36 -6.82
CA PRO A 190 8.47 23.30 -5.71
C PRO A 190 7.65 22.71 -4.56
N LEU A 191 8.08 23.00 -3.33
CA LEU A 191 7.29 22.63 -2.15
C LEU A 191 6.08 23.57 -2.00
N PRO A 192 4.92 23.05 -1.62
CA PRO A 192 3.80 23.88 -1.25
C PRO A 192 4.08 24.63 0.07
N GLU A 193 3.30 25.67 0.32
CA GLU A 193 3.27 26.25 1.67
C GLU A 193 2.89 25.17 2.70
N PRO A 194 3.55 25.13 3.85
CA PRO A 194 3.31 24.09 4.84
C PRO A 194 1.83 24.00 5.23
N MET A 195 1.26 22.81 5.15
CA MET A 195 -0.10 22.53 5.62
C MET A 195 -0.13 22.55 7.16
N GLN A 196 -1.27 22.98 7.75
CA GLN A 196 -1.49 22.82 9.18
C GLN A 196 -1.42 21.34 9.57
N THR A 197 -0.49 21.00 10.46
CA THR A 197 -0.28 19.64 10.96
C THR A 197 -1.44 19.19 11.83
N ARG A 198 -1.74 17.88 11.82
CA ARG A 198 -2.67 17.25 12.75
C ARG A 198 -1.96 16.14 13.52
N LEU A 199 -2.06 16.17 14.84
CA LEU A 199 -1.46 15.16 15.69
C LEU A 199 -2.15 13.80 15.51
N ALA A 200 -1.34 12.75 15.48
CA ALA A 200 -1.82 11.38 15.47
C ALA A 200 -2.31 10.95 16.86
N ASP A 201 -3.29 10.07 16.88
CA ASP A 201 -3.74 9.38 18.09
C ASP A 201 -3.73 7.86 17.83
N GLU A 202 -3.20 7.09 18.77
CA GLU A 202 -3.03 5.65 18.63
C GLU A 202 -4.35 4.87 18.54
N ARG A 203 -5.48 5.50 18.86
CA ARG A 203 -6.83 4.91 18.73
C ARG A 203 -7.36 4.96 17.31
N VAL A 204 -6.71 5.72 16.40
CA VAL A 204 -7.12 5.87 15.01
C VAL A 204 -5.94 5.56 14.09
N GLY A 205 -6.12 4.61 13.20
CA GLY A 205 -5.08 4.08 12.33
C GLY A 205 -4.75 4.97 11.13
N PHE A 206 -3.88 5.94 11.33
CA PHE A 206 -3.28 6.70 10.23
C PHE A 206 -1.79 6.41 10.11
N PHE A 207 -1.28 6.49 8.90
CA PHE A 207 0.15 6.62 8.68
C PHE A 207 0.63 7.99 9.17
N THR A 208 1.88 8.07 9.57
CA THR A 208 2.40 9.27 10.21
C THR A 208 3.79 9.64 9.74
N VAL A 209 4.03 10.95 9.65
CA VAL A 209 5.38 11.49 9.64
C VAL A 209 5.82 11.74 11.08
N ALA A 210 6.93 11.12 11.48
CA ALA A 210 7.50 11.29 12.80
C ALA A 210 8.64 12.32 12.77
N ARG A 211 8.60 13.28 13.69
CA ARG A 211 9.66 14.29 13.86
C ARG A 211 10.09 14.40 15.31
N THR A 212 11.38 14.54 15.54
CA THR A 212 11.94 14.72 16.88
C THR A 212 12.38 16.17 17.04
N ASP A 213 11.75 16.87 18.00
CA ASP A 213 11.98 18.28 18.29
C ASP A 213 12.96 18.43 19.46
N PHE A 214 14.13 18.97 19.18
CA PHE A 214 15.19 19.25 20.15
C PHE A 214 15.20 20.71 20.62
N THR A 215 14.19 21.51 20.26
CA THR A 215 14.10 22.93 20.64
C THR A 215 14.16 23.14 22.16
N THR A 216 13.69 22.19 22.96
CA THR A 216 13.71 22.23 24.41
C THR A 216 13.87 20.84 25.02
N ASP A 217 14.62 20.74 26.10
CA ASP A 217 14.79 19.54 26.94
C ASP A 217 13.69 19.38 28.00
N ALA A 218 12.84 20.39 28.15
CA ALA A 218 11.74 20.40 29.15
C ALA A 218 10.58 19.44 28.75
N LYS A 219 10.49 18.98 27.52
CA LYS A 219 9.44 18.05 27.08
C LYS A 219 9.84 16.60 27.35
N ILE A 220 9.01 15.86 28.07
CA ILE A 220 9.17 14.41 28.30
C ILE A 220 9.12 13.63 26.98
N LYS A 221 8.29 14.06 26.01
CA LYS A 221 8.21 13.49 24.66
C LYS A 221 8.67 14.51 23.64
N SER A 222 9.85 14.30 23.08
CA SER A 222 10.41 15.10 21.98
C SER A 222 9.91 14.65 20.59
N LYS A 223 9.49 13.36 20.46
CA LYS A 223 9.01 12.80 19.20
C LYS A 223 7.53 13.06 19.02
N THR A 224 7.17 13.66 17.90
CA THR A 224 5.79 13.98 17.51
C THR A 224 5.44 13.26 16.23
N HIS A 225 4.22 12.73 16.15
CA HIS A 225 3.67 12.07 14.99
C HIS A 225 2.55 12.94 14.40
N TYR A 226 2.71 13.35 13.15
CA TYR A 226 1.70 14.07 12.38
C TYR A 226 1.03 13.10 11.41
N LEU A 227 -0.33 13.21 11.26
CA LEU A 227 -1.07 12.40 10.31
C LEU A 227 -0.59 12.66 8.89
N GLU A 228 -0.46 11.61 8.10
CA GLU A 228 -0.40 11.74 6.65
C GLU A 228 -1.81 11.88 6.10
N ARG A 229 -2.11 13.00 5.45
CA ARG A 229 -3.43 13.31 4.89
C ARG A 229 -3.34 14.32 3.75
N TRP A 230 -4.31 14.29 2.85
CA TRP A 230 -4.45 15.30 1.82
C TRP A 230 -4.88 16.64 2.41
N ARG A 231 -4.46 17.73 1.78
CA ARG A 231 -4.98 19.06 2.07
C ARG A 231 -6.40 19.16 1.51
N LEU A 232 -7.39 19.21 2.39
CA LEU A 232 -8.78 19.50 2.03
C LEU A 232 -9.26 20.72 2.83
N GLU A 233 -9.67 21.74 2.12
CA GLU A 233 -10.24 22.97 2.68
C GLU A 233 -11.58 23.23 2.03
N LYS A 234 -12.61 23.52 2.83
CA LYS A 234 -13.93 23.84 2.32
C LYS A 234 -13.89 25.10 1.46
N LYS A 235 -14.56 25.05 0.31
CA LYS A 235 -14.80 26.23 -0.54
C LYS A 235 -15.66 27.27 0.16
N ASP A 236 -16.66 26.79 0.92
CA ASP A 236 -17.45 27.60 1.86
C ASP A 236 -17.24 27.05 3.29
N PRO A 237 -16.39 27.70 4.11
CA PRO A 237 -16.13 27.28 5.47
C PRO A 237 -17.34 27.36 6.40
N SER A 238 -18.36 28.15 6.07
CA SER A 238 -19.58 28.34 6.88
C SER A 238 -20.61 27.24 6.65
N ALA A 239 -20.55 26.56 5.51
CA ALA A 239 -21.48 25.50 5.17
C ALA A 239 -21.19 24.21 5.99
N ALA A 240 -22.24 23.53 6.43
CA ALA A 240 -22.10 22.22 7.09
C ALA A 240 -21.43 21.21 6.15
N ILE A 241 -21.81 21.18 4.88
CA ILE A 241 -21.19 20.39 3.81
C ILE A 241 -20.85 21.34 2.67
N SER A 242 -19.59 21.28 2.19
CA SER A 242 -19.09 22.08 1.07
C SER A 242 -18.24 21.23 0.13
N GLU A 243 -18.15 21.60 -1.13
CA GLU A 243 -17.08 21.10 -1.98
C GLU A 243 -15.72 21.58 -1.43
N PRO A 244 -14.64 20.82 -1.61
CA PRO A 244 -13.30 21.32 -1.33
C PRO A 244 -12.90 22.40 -2.36
N LYS A 245 -11.98 23.27 -1.97
CA LYS A 245 -11.35 24.21 -2.92
C LYS A 245 -10.66 23.46 -4.05
N GLU A 246 -9.93 22.39 -3.68
CA GLU A 246 -9.26 21.47 -4.58
C GLU A 246 -9.63 20.04 -4.18
N PRO A 247 -10.30 19.26 -5.03
CA PRO A 247 -10.59 17.86 -4.75
C PRO A 247 -9.35 16.98 -4.93
N ILE A 248 -9.33 15.83 -4.29
CA ILE A 248 -8.36 14.77 -4.53
C ILE A 248 -8.74 14.12 -5.87
N VAL A 249 -7.87 14.23 -6.88
CA VAL A 249 -8.14 13.71 -8.22
C VAL A 249 -7.32 12.46 -8.48
N TYR A 250 -7.99 11.35 -8.70
CA TYR A 250 -7.35 10.10 -9.17
C TYR A 250 -7.49 9.98 -10.69
N TRP A 251 -6.35 9.82 -11.35
CA TRP A 251 -6.29 9.59 -12.79
C TRP A 251 -6.22 8.09 -13.08
N LEU A 252 -7.21 7.58 -13.80
CA LEU A 252 -7.19 6.21 -14.29
C LEU A 252 -6.23 6.10 -15.47
N ASP A 253 -5.24 5.21 -15.35
CA ASP A 253 -4.29 4.91 -16.42
C ASP A 253 -5.04 4.46 -17.69
N LYS A 254 -4.60 4.94 -18.83
CA LYS A 254 -5.09 4.49 -20.14
C LYS A 254 -4.94 2.99 -20.37
N ASN A 255 -4.02 2.32 -19.67
CA ASN A 255 -3.79 0.89 -19.74
C ASN A 255 -4.86 0.06 -18.99
N ILE A 256 -5.71 0.69 -18.17
CA ILE A 256 -6.82 -0.03 -17.52
C ILE A 256 -7.80 -0.50 -18.59
N PRO A 257 -8.06 -1.83 -18.73
CA PRO A 257 -9.02 -2.34 -19.68
C PRO A 257 -10.40 -1.70 -19.49
N GLU A 258 -11.06 -1.33 -20.60
CA GLU A 258 -12.31 -0.56 -20.57
C GLU A 258 -13.38 -1.21 -19.70
N GLN A 259 -13.52 -2.51 -19.75
CA GLN A 259 -14.48 -3.29 -18.96
C GLN A 259 -14.33 -3.16 -17.44
N TYR A 260 -13.18 -2.69 -16.94
CA TYR A 260 -12.92 -2.51 -15.50
C TYR A 260 -12.98 -1.06 -15.03
N ARG A 261 -12.93 -0.07 -15.95
CA ARG A 261 -12.87 1.36 -15.60
C ARG A 261 -14.02 1.81 -14.71
N ALA A 262 -15.25 1.36 -15.00
CA ALA A 262 -16.42 1.66 -14.17
C ALA A 262 -16.29 1.08 -12.75
N THR A 263 -15.78 -0.14 -12.63
CA THR A 263 -15.55 -0.82 -11.35
C THR A 263 -14.50 -0.09 -10.52
N VAL A 264 -13.37 0.30 -11.14
CA VAL A 264 -12.30 1.06 -10.49
C VAL A 264 -12.82 2.43 -10.03
N THR A 265 -13.55 3.13 -10.90
CA THR A 265 -14.21 4.42 -10.56
C THR A 265 -15.12 4.28 -9.35
N ALA A 266 -15.97 3.25 -9.32
CA ALA A 266 -16.89 2.99 -8.22
C ALA A 266 -16.15 2.72 -6.89
N GLY A 267 -15.02 2.03 -6.93
CA GLY A 267 -14.19 1.78 -5.75
C GLY A 267 -13.62 3.06 -5.14
N VAL A 268 -13.11 3.98 -5.98
CA VAL A 268 -12.61 5.29 -5.52
C VAL A 268 -13.72 6.13 -4.93
N LEU A 269 -14.83 6.28 -5.66
CA LEU A 269 -15.90 7.18 -5.27
C LEU A 269 -16.71 6.71 -4.05
N GLU A 270 -16.56 5.45 -3.64
CA GLU A 270 -17.20 4.92 -2.43
C GLU A 270 -16.80 5.72 -1.19
N TRP A 271 -15.55 6.19 -1.12
CA TRP A 271 -15.04 7.00 -0.02
C TRP A 271 -15.68 8.38 0.11
N ASN A 272 -16.30 8.91 -0.93
CA ASN A 272 -17.04 10.18 -0.84
C ASN A 272 -18.13 10.14 0.24
N LYS A 273 -18.71 8.97 0.54
CA LYS A 273 -19.66 8.80 1.64
C LYS A 273 -19.05 9.20 2.99
N ALA A 274 -17.81 8.80 3.26
CA ALA A 274 -17.11 9.16 4.49
C ALA A 274 -16.71 10.64 4.52
N PHE A 275 -16.29 11.18 3.38
CA PHE A 275 -15.96 12.59 3.25
C PHE A 275 -17.20 13.49 3.41
N GLU A 276 -18.36 13.10 2.91
CA GLU A 276 -19.61 13.83 3.12
C GLU A 276 -19.96 13.91 4.61
N LYS A 277 -19.80 12.81 5.35
CA LYS A 277 -19.96 12.80 6.81
C LYS A 277 -18.94 13.69 7.52
N ALA A 278 -17.74 13.83 6.98
CA ALA A 278 -16.71 14.75 7.47
C ALA A 278 -16.95 16.22 7.03
N GLY A 279 -17.97 16.47 6.21
CA GLY A 279 -18.38 17.81 5.76
C GLY A 279 -17.86 18.22 4.37
N PHE A 280 -17.41 17.26 3.54
CA PHE A 280 -16.92 17.52 2.19
C PHE A 280 -17.73 16.76 1.14
N LYS A 281 -18.39 17.47 0.24
CA LYS A 281 -19.05 16.91 -0.94
C LYS A 281 -18.05 16.82 -2.10
N ASN A 282 -18.07 15.70 -2.85
CA ASN A 282 -17.18 15.48 -3.99
C ASN A 282 -15.68 15.67 -3.64
N ALA A 283 -15.27 15.13 -2.50
CA ALA A 283 -13.88 15.21 -2.05
C ALA A 283 -12.93 14.44 -2.98
N LEU A 284 -13.37 13.29 -3.50
CA LEU A 284 -12.65 12.48 -4.47
C LEU A 284 -13.31 12.61 -5.83
N VAL A 285 -12.47 12.80 -6.85
CA VAL A 285 -12.87 12.89 -8.26
C VAL A 285 -12.03 11.91 -9.07
N VAL A 286 -12.65 11.22 -10.00
CA VAL A 286 -11.97 10.29 -10.91
C VAL A 286 -11.95 10.87 -12.32
N LYS A 287 -10.77 10.85 -12.96
CA LYS A 287 -10.58 11.23 -14.35
C LYS A 287 -9.92 10.10 -15.12
N GLN A 288 -10.34 9.88 -16.36
CA GLN A 288 -9.73 8.90 -17.25
C GLN A 288 -8.65 9.56 -18.10
N GLN A 289 -7.41 9.08 -18.00
CA GLN A 289 -6.35 9.50 -18.89
C GLN A 289 -6.66 9.04 -20.33
N GLN A 290 -6.62 9.99 -21.26
CA GLN A 290 -6.81 9.75 -22.69
C GLN A 290 -5.45 9.52 -23.38
N VAL A 291 -5.46 8.89 -24.55
CA VAL A 291 -4.24 8.70 -25.35
C VAL A 291 -3.63 10.03 -25.80
N THR A 292 -4.47 11.04 -25.95
CA THR A 292 -4.10 12.41 -26.39
C THR A 292 -3.63 13.32 -25.26
N ASP A 293 -3.74 12.91 -24.00
CA ASP A 293 -3.33 13.73 -22.86
C ASP A 293 -1.80 13.88 -22.82
N ASP A 294 -1.36 15.11 -22.69
CA ASP A 294 0.06 15.48 -22.64
C ASP A 294 0.58 15.50 -21.21
N PHE A 295 0.40 14.42 -20.47
CA PHE A 295 1.08 14.23 -19.19
C PHE A 295 1.45 12.75 -18.98
N ASN A 296 2.51 12.54 -18.23
CA ASN A 296 2.92 11.22 -17.78
C ASN A 296 2.24 10.94 -16.44
N ASN A 297 1.53 9.83 -16.30
CA ASN A 297 0.92 9.40 -15.02
C ASN A 297 1.95 8.97 -13.97
N MET A 298 3.25 9.01 -14.30
CA MET A 298 4.37 8.92 -13.37
C MET A 298 4.76 10.28 -12.76
N ASP A 299 4.13 11.35 -13.21
CA ASP A 299 4.34 12.71 -12.74
C ASP A 299 3.70 12.88 -11.36
N ALA A 300 4.50 13.22 -10.35
CA ALA A 300 4.09 13.32 -8.95
C ALA A 300 3.02 14.40 -8.63
N ARG A 301 2.44 15.05 -9.64
CA ARG A 301 1.27 15.93 -9.51
C ARG A 301 -0.05 15.25 -9.86
N HIS A 302 -0.01 13.97 -10.24
CA HIS A 302 -1.15 13.24 -10.75
C HIS A 302 -1.32 11.93 -10.00
N ALA A 303 -1.98 11.98 -8.85
CA ALA A 303 -2.36 10.75 -8.17
C ALA A 303 -3.08 9.81 -9.15
N SER A 304 -2.60 8.59 -9.29
CA SER A 304 -3.02 7.70 -10.38
C SER A 304 -3.34 6.29 -9.91
N ILE A 305 -4.23 5.64 -10.66
CA ILE A 305 -4.47 4.20 -10.55
C ILE A 305 -3.92 3.57 -11.81
N ARG A 306 -2.90 2.74 -11.66
CA ARG A 306 -2.11 2.17 -12.75
C ARG A 306 -2.37 0.70 -12.91
N TRP A 307 -2.33 0.26 -14.17
CA TRP A 307 -2.49 -1.14 -14.52
C TRP A 307 -1.19 -1.70 -15.07
N PHE A 308 -0.68 -2.77 -14.47
CA PHE A 308 0.58 -3.37 -14.88
C PHE A 308 0.51 -4.90 -14.89
N THR A 309 1.51 -5.54 -15.47
CA THR A 309 1.65 -6.99 -15.49
C THR A 309 3.06 -7.42 -15.12
N GLY A 310 3.22 -8.66 -14.73
CA GLY A 310 4.49 -9.31 -14.46
C GLY A 310 4.38 -10.82 -14.56
N ALA A 311 5.51 -11.49 -14.61
CA ALA A 311 5.57 -12.95 -14.75
C ALA A 311 5.05 -13.68 -13.50
N ASP A 312 5.22 -13.08 -12.33
CA ASP A 312 4.94 -13.67 -11.02
C ASP A 312 4.15 -12.72 -10.10
N VAL A 313 3.39 -11.79 -10.67
CA VAL A 313 2.70 -10.75 -9.92
C VAL A 313 1.20 -10.99 -9.81
N GLY A 314 0.65 -10.77 -8.63
CA GLY A 314 -0.80 -10.87 -8.35
C GLY A 314 -1.21 -9.99 -7.18
N PHE A 315 -0.72 -8.72 -7.11
CA PHE A 315 -0.99 -7.83 -5.99
C PHE A 315 -1.49 -6.44 -6.42
N ALA A 316 -2.05 -5.71 -5.46
CA ALA A 316 -2.28 -4.28 -5.50
C ALA A 316 -1.42 -3.60 -4.42
N ILE A 317 -1.12 -2.33 -4.61
CA ILE A 317 -0.39 -1.52 -3.64
C ILE A 317 -0.80 -0.06 -3.78
N GLY A 318 -1.10 0.60 -2.65
CA GLY A 318 -1.48 2.02 -2.58
C GLY A 318 -0.44 2.88 -1.86
N PRO A 319 0.77 3.04 -2.40
CA PRO A 319 1.76 3.94 -1.82
C PRO A 319 1.38 5.40 -1.99
N ARG A 320 1.95 6.24 -1.12
CA ARG A 320 1.79 7.69 -1.14
C ARG A 320 3.11 8.37 -0.81
N ARG A 321 3.19 9.66 -1.11
CA ARG A 321 4.31 10.53 -0.79
C ARG A 321 3.82 11.72 -0.01
N SER A 322 4.44 11.97 1.14
CA SER A 322 4.05 13.05 2.02
C SER A 322 5.17 14.06 2.21
N ASP A 323 4.80 15.31 2.42
CA ASP A 323 5.73 16.33 2.87
C ASP A 323 6.22 15.98 4.28
N PRO A 324 7.52 15.72 4.46
CA PRO A 324 8.05 15.32 5.76
C PRO A 324 7.97 16.42 6.84
N ARG A 325 7.64 17.65 6.45
CA ARG A 325 7.47 18.77 7.39
C ARG A 325 6.09 18.76 8.07
N THR A 326 5.05 18.25 7.37
CA THR A 326 3.65 18.44 7.76
C THR A 326 2.80 17.17 7.75
N GLY A 327 3.21 16.14 7.03
CA GLY A 327 2.38 14.97 6.72
C GLY A 327 1.37 15.22 5.57
N GLU A 328 1.45 16.35 4.86
CA GLU A 328 0.60 16.57 3.67
C GLU A 328 0.91 15.53 2.59
N ILE A 329 -0.08 14.76 2.16
CA ILE A 329 0.07 13.85 1.04
C ILE A 329 0.11 14.71 -0.24
N LEU A 330 1.18 14.56 -1.01
CA LEU A 330 1.43 15.31 -2.25
C LEU A 330 1.17 14.48 -3.50
N ASP A 331 1.25 13.15 -3.37
CA ASP A 331 1.10 12.22 -4.48
C ASP A 331 0.71 10.84 -3.94
N ALA A 332 -0.06 10.09 -4.74
CA ALA A 332 -0.46 8.73 -4.42
C ALA A 332 -0.68 7.92 -5.70
N ASP A 333 -0.06 6.75 -5.78
CA ASP A 333 -0.14 5.91 -6.96
C ASP A 333 -0.56 4.49 -6.60
N ILE A 334 -1.75 4.10 -7.01
CA ILE A 334 -2.22 2.74 -6.81
C ILE A 334 -1.76 1.88 -8.00
N GLY A 335 -0.96 0.86 -7.72
CA GLY A 335 -0.57 -0.14 -8.71
C GLY A 335 -1.48 -1.35 -8.63
N MET A 336 -2.21 -1.64 -9.72
CA MET A 336 -3.05 -2.83 -9.85
C MET A 336 -2.45 -3.79 -10.85
N SER A 337 -2.13 -4.99 -10.44
CA SER A 337 -1.69 -6.02 -11.37
C SER A 337 -2.87 -6.61 -12.14
N ASP A 338 -2.65 -6.96 -13.41
CA ASP A 338 -3.64 -7.67 -14.23
C ASP A 338 -3.94 -9.08 -13.70
N GLY A 339 -3.10 -9.58 -12.80
CA GLY A 339 -3.32 -10.84 -12.09
C GLY A 339 -4.66 -10.93 -11.38
N PHE A 340 -5.18 -9.81 -10.86
CA PHE A 340 -6.52 -9.78 -10.22
C PHE A 340 -7.67 -10.16 -11.16
N THR A 341 -7.51 -9.97 -12.46
CA THR A 341 -8.54 -10.27 -13.46
C THR A 341 -8.21 -11.50 -14.30
N ARG A 342 -6.92 -11.74 -14.55
CA ARG A 342 -6.45 -12.94 -15.26
C ARG A 342 -6.25 -14.13 -14.35
N SER A 343 -5.90 -13.91 -13.08
CA SER A 343 -5.59 -15.01 -12.15
C SER A 343 -6.79 -15.88 -11.86
N ALA A 344 -7.99 -15.31 -11.80
CA ALA A 344 -9.19 -16.11 -11.73
C ALA A 344 -9.29 -17.11 -12.90
N ARG A 345 -8.76 -16.76 -14.08
CA ARG A 345 -8.76 -17.60 -15.28
C ARG A 345 -7.43 -18.30 -15.53
N ARG A 346 -6.29 -17.72 -15.17
CA ARG A 346 -4.94 -18.13 -15.58
C ARG A 346 -4.22 -19.01 -14.57
N ILE A 347 -4.49 -18.88 -13.27
CA ILE A 347 -3.92 -19.76 -12.23
C ILE A 347 -4.53 -21.16 -12.29
N LEU A 348 -5.63 -21.33 -13.02
CA LEU A 348 -6.15 -22.64 -13.38
C LEU A 348 -5.30 -23.36 -14.45
N VAL A 349 -4.39 -22.65 -15.14
CA VAL A 349 -3.70 -23.17 -16.32
C VAL A 349 -2.17 -23.19 -16.18
N ASP A 350 -1.55 -22.26 -15.45
CA ASP A 350 -0.09 -22.14 -15.41
C ASP A 350 0.48 -22.29 -13.98
N ASP A 351 1.40 -23.24 -13.85
CA ASP A 351 2.13 -23.57 -12.63
C ASP A 351 3.17 -22.48 -12.31
N LEU A 352 2.89 -21.62 -11.34
CA LEU A 352 3.83 -20.61 -10.88
C LEU A 352 4.34 -20.93 -9.48
N ALA A 353 5.45 -21.67 -9.43
CA ALA A 353 6.28 -21.74 -8.23
C ALA A 353 6.87 -20.34 -7.98
N ARG A 354 6.41 -19.65 -6.93
CA ARG A 354 6.81 -18.26 -6.63
C ARG A 354 7.97 -18.21 -5.65
N PRO A 355 9.13 -17.61 -6.02
CA PRO A 355 10.15 -17.26 -5.04
C PRO A 355 9.70 -16.06 -4.21
N ARG A 356 9.91 -16.11 -2.90
CA ARG A 356 9.72 -14.96 -1.99
C ARG A 356 10.78 -13.89 -2.31
N GLY A 357 10.35 -12.63 -2.48
CA GLY A 357 11.26 -11.49 -2.60
C GLY A 357 11.99 -11.22 -1.27
N PRO A 358 13.18 -10.61 -1.31
CA PRO A 358 14.00 -10.38 -0.13
C PRO A 358 13.58 -9.17 0.74
N ASP A 359 12.74 -8.30 0.23
CA ASP A 359 12.31 -7.08 0.93
C ASP A 359 10.91 -7.26 1.50
N GLY A 360 10.82 -7.32 2.84
CA GLY A 360 9.59 -7.54 3.61
C GLY A 360 8.51 -6.46 3.52
N GLU A 361 8.52 -5.62 2.49
CA GLU A 361 7.50 -4.58 2.24
C GLU A 361 6.50 -4.96 1.13
N MET A 362 6.55 -6.17 0.60
CA MET A 362 5.45 -6.64 -0.24
C MET A 362 4.25 -6.93 0.64
N CYS A 363 3.14 -6.28 0.33
CA CYS A 363 1.88 -6.47 1.01
C CYS A 363 1.59 -7.98 1.11
N GLU A 364 1.69 -8.57 2.30
CA GLU A 364 1.36 -10.00 2.54
C GLU A 364 -0.08 -10.30 2.11
N GLU A 365 -0.92 -9.27 2.02
CA GLU A 365 -2.26 -9.33 1.48
C GLU A 365 -2.29 -9.96 0.10
N ALA A 366 -1.39 -9.56 -0.77
CA ALA A 366 -1.44 -9.91 -2.18
C ALA A 366 -1.33 -11.42 -2.42
N GLU A 367 -0.41 -12.09 -1.73
CA GLU A 367 -0.23 -13.53 -1.87
C GLU A 367 -1.38 -14.29 -1.21
N THR A 368 -1.74 -13.91 0.03
CA THR A 368 -2.80 -14.59 0.78
C THR A 368 -4.17 -14.28 0.20
N SER A 369 -4.41 -13.05 -0.28
CA SER A 369 -5.65 -12.70 -0.98
C SER A 369 -5.81 -13.46 -2.30
N ALA A 370 -4.72 -13.68 -3.04
CA ALA A 370 -4.75 -14.55 -4.21
C ALA A 370 -5.08 -16.00 -3.83
N GLN A 371 -4.53 -16.52 -2.74
CA GLN A 371 -4.86 -17.85 -2.23
C GLN A 371 -6.33 -17.95 -1.79
N GLU A 372 -6.87 -16.90 -1.16
CA GLU A 372 -8.27 -16.83 -0.78
C GLU A 372 -9.21 -16.82 -2.01
N LEU A 373 -8.86 -16.03 -3.04
CA LEU A 373 -9.61 -16.02 -4.30
C LEU A 373 -9.60 -17.41 -4.96
N HIS A 374 -8.43 -18.08 -4.98
CA HIS A 374 -8.33 -19.43 -5.57
C HIS A 374 -9.18 -20.44 -4.81
N TYR A 375 -9.09 -20.45 -3.48
CA TYR A 375 -9.92 -21.32 -2.67
C TYR A 375 -11.41 -21.09 -2.90
N ALA A 376 -11.83 -19.81 -2.97
CA ALA A 376 -13.21 -19.46 -3.26
C ALA A 376 -13.67 -19.97 -4.62
N LEU A 377 -12.86 -19.75 -5.66
CA LEU A 377 -13.15 -20.22 -7.02
C LEU A 377 -13.17 -21.74 -7.11
N ASP A 378 -12.20 -22.45 -6.49
CA ASP A 378 -12.17 -23.92 -6.46
C ASP A 378 -13.45 -24.49 -5.82
N LEU A 379 -13.91 -23.91 -4.70
CA LEU A 379 -15.12 -24.35 -4.01
C LEU A 379 -16.39 -24.01 -4.80
N LEU A 380 -16.46 -22.80 -5.37
CA LEU A 380 -17.62 -22.36 -6.16
C LEU A 380 -17.71 -23.16 -7.47
N GLU A 381 -16.60 -23.44 -8.13
CA GLU A 381 -16.57 -24.32 -9.29
C GLU A 381 -17.01 -25.75 -8.92
N ALA A 382 -16.54 -26.30 -7.81
CA ALA A 382 -17.01 -27.58 -7.30
C ALA A 382 -18.50 -27.58 -6.96
N ARG A 383 -19.11 -26.40 -6.74
CA ARG A 383 -20.55 -26.19 -6.59
C ARG A 383 -21.30 -25.96 -7.92
N GLY A 384 -20.57 -25.86 -9.04
CA GLY A 384 -21.13 -25.70 -10.39
C GLY A 384 -21.00 -24.30 -10.99
N LEU A 385 -20.17 -23.41 -10.42
CA LEU A 385 -19.84 -22.11 -11.03
C LEU A 385 -19.02 -22.34 -12.32
N GLU A 386 -19.45 -21.73 -13.41
CA GLU A 386 -18.65 -21.66 -14.65
C GLU A 386 -17.61 -20.54 -14.53
N LEU A 387 -16.31 -20.89 -14.56
CA LEU A 387 -15.21 -19.93 -14.33
C LEU A 387 -15.04 -18.89 -15.46
N ASP A 388 -15.55 -19.16 -16.64
CA ASP A 388 -15.61 -18.24 -17.78
C ASP A 388 -17.00 -17.61 -17.97
N GLY A 389 -17.92 -17.89 -17.06
CA GLY A 389 -19.29 -17.40 -17.06
C GLY A 389 -19.45 -15.99 -16.47
N PRO A 390 -20.64 -15.40 -16.62
CA PRO A 390 -20.96 -14.04 -16.14
C PRO A 390 -20.90 -13.90 -14.63
N GLU A 391 -21.17 -14.96 -13.86
CA GLU A 391 -21.10 -14.94 -12.40
C GLU A 391 -19.65 -14.83 -11.91
N ALA A 392 -18.72 -15.53 -12.55
CA ALA A 392 -17.30 -15.41 -12.25
C ALA A 392 -16.74 -14.02 -12.63
N ASP A 393 -17.21 -13.43 -13.73
CA ASP A 393 -16.85 -12.05 -14.10
C ASP A 393 -17.38 -11.04 -13.08
N ALA A 394 -18.62 -11.21 -12.62
CA ALA A 394 -19.21 -10.38 -11.56
C ALA A 394 -18.43 -10.49 -10.24
N LEU A 395 -18.00 -11.70 -9.86
CA LEU A 395 -17.17 -11.94 -8.69
C LEU A 395 -15.80 -11.25 -8.79
N ALA A 396 -15.14 -11.38 -9.96
CA ALA A 396 -13.87 -10.72 -10.22
C ALA A 396 -13.98 -9.18 -10.14
N LYS A 397 -15.05 -8.61 -10.68
CA LYS A 397 -15.34 -7.17 -10.59
C LYS A 397 -15.64 -6.72 -9.16
N ALA A 398 -16.41 -7.50 -8.40
CA ALA A 398 -16.68 -7.20 -6.99
C ALA A 398 -15.40 -7.22 -6.16
N TYR A 399 -14.53 -8.20 -6.40
CA TYR A 399 -13.24 -8.30 -5.74
C TYR A 399 -12.31 -7.13 -6.13
N LEU A 400 -12.26 -6.76 -7.41
CA LEU A 400 -11.53 -5.58 -7.88
C LEU A 400 -12.02 -4.30 -7.20
N LYS A 401 -13.35 -4.08 -7.10
CA LYS A 401 -13.92 -2.92 -6.39
C LYS A 401 -13.47 -2.89 -4.93
N ARG A 402 -13.56 -4.03 -4.22
CA ARG A 402 -13.12 -4.16 -2.82
C ARG A 402 -11.66 -3.78 -2.67
N THR A 403 -10.79 -4.29 -3.55
CA THR A 403 -9.36 -4.00 -3.51
C THR A 403 -9.07 -2.52 -3.79
N ILE A 404 -9.74 -1.91 -4.78
CA ILE A 404 -9.59 -0.47 -5.03
C ILE A 404 -10.04 0.36 -3.81
N MET A 405 -11.15 0.01 -3.16
CA MET A 405 -11.57 0.71 -1.94
C MET A 405 -10.47 0.63 -0.85
N HIS A 406 -9.86 -0.54 -0.67
CA HIS A 406 -8.79 -0.76 0.30
C HIS A 406 -7.56 0.09 -0.01
N GLU A 407 -7.04 0.02 -1.24
CA GLU A 407 -5.85 0.79 -1.65
C GLU A 407 -6.09 2.30 -1.60
N VAL A 408 -7.28 2.77 -1.96
CA VAL A 408 -7.66 4.19 -1.78
C VAL A 408 -7.62 4.57 -0.31
N GLY A 409 -8.06 3.70 0.60
CA GLY A 409 -7.94 3.89 2.04
C GLY A 409 -6.50 4.20 2.47
N HIS A 410 -5.52 3.44 1.96
CA HIS A 410 -4.10 3.72 2.20
C HIS A 410 -3.67 5.08 1.64
N THR A 411 -4.11 5.41 0.44
CA THR A 411 -3.72 6.67 -0.21
C THR A 411 -4.40 7.92 0.36
N ILE A 412 -5.42 7.75 1.20
CA ILE A 412 -5.98 8.84 2.04
C ILE A 412 -5.46 8.80 3.48
N GLY A 413 -4.43 7.99 3.76
CA GLY A 413 -3.68 7.97 5.01
C GLY A 413 -4.03 6.85 5.99
N LEU A 414 -5.01 5.98 5.71
CA LEU A 414 -5.45 4.95 6.64
C LEU A 414 -4.51 3.74 6.66
N ARG A 415 -4.29 3.19 7.85
CA ARG A 415 -3.63 1.91 8.10
C ARG A 415 -4.64 0.77 8.14
N HIS A 416 -4.14 -0.47 8.11
CA HIS A 416 -4.97 -1.66 8.34
C HIS A 416 -5.67 -1.63 9.69
N ASN A 417 -6.87 -2.23 9.76
CA ASN A 417 -7.61 -2.45 11.00
C ASN A 417 -8.06 -3.92 11.10
N PHE A 418 -7.21 -4.80 11.63
CA PHE A 418 -7.44 -6.25 11.75
C PHE A 418 -8.34 -6.67 12.92
N ARG A 419 -8.95 -5.70 13.62
CA ARG A 419 -10.01 -5.98 14.59
C ARG A 419 -11.41 -5.85 13.96
N ALA A 420 -11.48 -5.19 12.82
CA ALA A 420 -12.74 -4.81 12.20
C ALA A 420 -13.62 -6.01 11.80
N SER A 421 -13.03 -7.15 11.41
CA SER A 421 -13.68 -8.42 11.05
C SER A 421 -14.64 -8.92 12.13
N THR A 422 -14.35 -8.63 13.41
CA THR A 422 -15.08 -9.17 14.56
C THR A 422 -16.37 -8.42 14.92
N LEU A 423 -16.78 -7.39 14.14
CA LEU A 423 -17.96 -6.60 14.45
C LEU A 423 -19.26 -7.39 14.33
N ASN A 424 -19.48 -8.05 13.21
CA ASN A 424 -20.74 -8.70 12.85
C ASN A 424 -20.68 -10.21 13.05
N ASP A 425 -21.78 -10.84 13.41
CA ASP A 425 -21.90 -12.30 13.40
C ASP A 425 -22.08 -12.84 11.96
N LEU A 426 -21.80 -14.13 11.75
CA LEU A 426 -21.86 -14.77 10.43
C LEU A 426 -23.27 -14.69 9.81
N LYS A 427 -24.33 -14.68 10.61
CA LYS A 427 -25.70 -14.58 10.10
C LYS A 427 -25.95 -13.23 9.44
N LYS A 428 -25.47 -12.13 10.04
CA LYS A 428 -25.53 -10.79 9.45
C LYS A 428 -24.63 -10.68 8.22
N ILE A 429 -23.46 -11.29 8.24
CA ILE A 429 -22.53 -11.31 7.11
C ILE A 429 -23.11 -12.06 5.91
N HIS A 430 -23.92 -13.09 6.13
CA HIS A 430 -24.63 -13.80 5.07
C HIS A 430 -25.95 -13.10 4.62
N ASP A 431 -26.27 -11.93 5.18
CA ASP A 431 -27.38 -11.11 4.73
C ASP A 431 -26.91 -9.96 3.82
N ALA A 432 -27.07 -10.13 2.52
CA ALA A 432 -26.62 -9.15 1.51
C ALA A 432 -27.33 -7.79 1.65
N GLU A 433 -28.57 -7.72 2.11
CA GLU A 433 -29.26 -6.43 2.32
C GLU A 433 -28.64 -5.66 3.49
N PHE A 434 -28.21 -6.37 4.51
CA PHE A 434 -27.47 -5.78 5.63
C PHE A 434 -26.07 -5.31 5.19
N THR A 435 -25.30 -6.18 4.50
CA THR A 435 -23.88 -5.92 4.20
C THR A 435 -23.67 -4.83 3.16
N LYS A 436 -24.57 -4.67 2.18
CA LYS A 436 -24.55 -3.56 1.21
C LYS A 436 -24.60 -2.16 1.86
N VAL A 437 -25.21 -2.06 3.04
CA VAL A 437 -25.39 -0.79 3.74
C VAL A 437 -24.35 -0.60 4.84
N ASN A 438 -24.07 -1.66 5.61
CA ASN A 438 -23.26 -1.58 6.84
C ASN A 438 -21.83 -2.14 6.68
N GLY A 439 -21.54 -2.79 5.55
CA GLY A 439 -20.31 -3.56 5.36
C GLY A 439 -20.37 -4.93 6.07
N MET A 440 -19.45 -5.81 5.72
CA MET A 440 -19.26 -7.10 6.39
C MET A 440 -18.52 -6.93 7.71
N SER A 441 -17.58 -5.97 7.75
CA SER A 441 -16.78 -5.58 8.90
C SER A 441 -16.95 -4.10 9.21
N SER A 442 -16.33 -3.62 10.28
CA SER A 442 -16.33 -2.18 10.59
C SER A 442 -15.40 -1.36 9.69
N SER A 443 -14.49 -1.98 8.96
CA SER A 443 -13.54 -1.29 8.08
C SER A 443 -13.21 -2.09 6.84
N ILE A 444 -13.14 -1.42 5.69
CA ILE A 444 -12.59 -1.98 4.45
C ILE A 444 -11.07 -2.19 4.54
N MET A 445 -10.41 -1.58 5.55
CA MET A 445 -8.97 -1.72 5.79
C MET A 445 -8.61 -3.03 6.49
N ASP A 446 -9.55 -3.95 6.66
CA ASP A 446 -9.31 -5.33 7.10
C ASP A 446 -9.11 -6.27 5.90
N TYR A 447 -8.30 -7.31 6.08
CA TYR A 447 -8.11 -8.37 5.11
C TYR A 447 -9.17 -9.46 5.31
N LEU A 448 -10.36 -9.21 4.78
CA LEU A 448 -11.43 -10.19 4.86
C LEU A 448 -11.24 -11.33 3.84
N PRO A 449 -11.46 -12.57 4.24
CA PRO A 449 -11.56 -13.69 3.32
C PRO A 449 -12.85 -13.61 2.50
N PHE A 450 -12.97 -14.45 1.46
CA PHE A 450 -14.24 -14.60 0.75
C PHE A 450 -15.32 -15.18 1.67
N ASN A 451 -16.48 -14.52 1.70
CA ASN A 451 -17.63 -14.96 2.45
C ASN A 451 -18.38 -16.05 1.68
N ILE A 452 -18.20 -17.30 2.07
CA ILE A 452 -18.88 -18.45 1.45
C ILE A 452 -19.77 -19.11 2.50
N ALA A 453 -21.08 -19.09 2.24
CA ALA A 453 -22.05 -19.73 3.11
C ALA A 453 -21.97 -21.26 3.01
N PRO A 454 -22.30 -22.01 4.07
CA PRO A 454 -22.50 -23.45 3.99
C PRO A 454 -23.50 -23.84 2.91
N LYS A 455 -23.33 -25.03 2.34
CA LYS A 455 -24.26 -25.56 1.34
C LYS A 455 -25.68 -25.61 1.91
N GLY A 456 -26.63 -25.03 1.18
CA GLY A 456 -28.04 -24.98 1.57
C GLY A 456 -28.42 -23.79 2.45
N GLU A 457 -27.46 -22.98 2.87
CA GLU A 457 -27.72 -21.71 3.55
C GLU A 457 -27.75 -20.55 2.54
N LYS A 458 -28.38 -19.41 2.92
CA LYS A 458 -28.45 -18.21 2.09
C LYS A 458 -27.04 -17.65 1.90
N GLN A 459 -26.61 -17.47 0.65
CA GLN A 459 -25.37 -16.79 0.31
C GLN A 459 -25.58 -15.27 0.36
N GLY A 460 -24.75 -14.56 1.13
CA GLY A 460 -24.65 -13.10 1.12
C GLY A 460 -23.69 -12.61 0.02
N GLU A 461 -23.22 -11.37 0.16
CA GLU A 461 -22.15 -10.89 -0.71
C GLU A 461 -20.88 -11.73 -0.49
N TYR A 462 -20.13 -12.01 -1.55
CA TYR A 462 -18.88 -12.76 -1.45
C TYR A 462 -17.74 -11.91 -0.89
N VAL A 463 -17.76 -10.62 -1.16
CA VAL A 463 -16.74 -9.65 -0.71
C VAL A 463 -17.44 -8.36 -0.25
N MET A 464 -16.78 -7.61 0.61
CA MET A 464 -17.28 -6.33 1.12
C MET A 464 -17.39 -5.30 -0.03
N SER A 465 -18.56 -4.71 -0.22
CA SER A 465 -18.87 -3.82 -1.34
C SER A 465 -18.99 -2.34 -0.97
N THR A 466 -18.89 -2.01 0.31
CA THR A 466 -18.96 -0.64 0.85
C THR A 466 -17.99 -0.46 2.02
N ILE A 467 -17.71 0.76 2.42
CA ILE A 467 -16.88 1.10 3.58
C ILE A 467 -17.66 0.90 4.89
N GLY A 468 -16.95 0.67 6.01
CA GLY A 468 -17.56 0.36 7.30
C GLY A 468 -17.60 1.55 8.28
N ALA A 469 -18.20 1.33 9.44
CA ALA A 469 -18.43 2.36 10.47
C ALA A 469 -17.12 3.00 10.96
N TYR A 470 -16.05 2.20 11.11
CA TYR A 470 -14.72 2.69 11.48
C TYR A 470 -14.17 3.63 10.41
N ASP A 471 -14.34 3.31 9.13
CA ASP A 471 -13.82 4.11 8.02
C ASP A 471 -14.42 5.54 8.02
N TYR A 472 -15.72 5.64 8.27
CA TYR A 472 -16.39 6.93 8.43
C TYR A 472 -15.81 7.75 9.58
N TRP A 473 -15.59 7.11 10.73
CA TRP A 473 -15.06 7.75 11.91
C TRP A 473 -13.58 8.16 11.75
N ALA A 474 -12.77 7.32 11.12
CA ALA A 474 -11.37 7.61 10.85
C ALA A 474 -11.23 8.79 9.88
N VAL A 475 -12.02 8.83 8.79
CA VAL A 475 -12.05 9.97 7.86
C VAL A 475 -12.55 11.24 8.57
N GLU A 476 -13.54 11.15 9.45
CA GLU A 476 -13.98 12.29 10.26
C GLU A 476 -12.83 12.84 11.10
N PHE A 477 -12.07 11.97 11.78
CA PHE A 477 -10.89 12.37 12.58
C PHE A 477 -9.80 12.99 11.70
N GLY A 478 -9.49 12.40 10.55
CA GLY A 478 -8.41 12.86 9.66
C GLY A 478 -8.72 14.17 8.94
N TYR A 479 -9.97 14.39 8.55
CA TYR A 479 -10.30 15.41 7.55
C TYR A 479 -11.30 16.48 7.97
N LYS A 480 -12.10 16.27 9.02
CA LYS A 480 -13.07 17.28 9.45
C LYS A 480 -12.38 18.60 9.77
N GLN A 481 -12.90 19.69 9.20
CA GLN A 481 -12.49 21.05 9.54
C GLN A 481 -13.24 21.55 10.76
N PHE A 482 -12.53 22.31 11.58
CA PHE A 482 -13.07 22.95 12.77
C PHE A 482 -12.86 24.47 12.70
N PRO A 483 -13.68 25.27 13.37
CA PRO A 483 -13.41 26.68 13.54
C PRO A 483 -12.06 26.93 14.22
N LEU A 484 -11.47 28.09 13.97
CA LEU A 484 -10.18 28.47 14.55
C LEU A 484 -10.19 28.31 16.09
N GLY A 485 -9.19 27.62 16.62
CA GLY A 485 -9.04 27.34 18.05
C GLY A 485 -9.94 26.24 18.61
N GLN A 486 -10.79 25.58 17.80
CA GLN A 486 -11.70 24.53 18.27
C GLN A 486 -11.27 23.11 17.82
N GLU A 487 -10.16 22.98 17.07
CA GLU A 487 -9.74 21.69 16.50
C GLU A 487 -9.47 20.66 17.59
N GLU A 488 -8.73 20.98 18.64
CA GLU A 488 -8.40 20.05 19.73
C GLU A 488 -9.67 19.56 20.46
N ILE A 489 -10.60 20.47 20.75
CA ILE A 489 -11.87 20.13 21.40
C ILE A 489 -12.68 19.18 20.49
N GLY A 490 -12.78 19.52 19.21
CA GLY A 490 -13.54 18.72 18.25
C GLY A 490 -12.93 17.35 18.02
N LEU A 491 -11.61 17.23 17.93
CA LEU A 491 -10.90 15.95 17.80
C LEU A 491 -11.11 15.09 19.06
N ASN A 492 -11.03 15.68 20.27
CA ASN A 492 -11.29 14.95 21.51
C ASN A 492 -12.74 14.42 21.59
N GLN A 493 -13.72 15.15 21.04
CA GLN A 493 -15.11 14.66 20.96
C GLN A 493 -15.25 13.46 19.99
N ILE A 494 -14.50 13.46 18.88
CA ILE A 494 -14.45 12.31 17.95
C ILE A 494 -13.80 11.12 18.66
N LEU A 495 -12.65 11.33 19.29
CA LEU A 495 -11.88 10.30 19.98
C LEU A 495 -12.60 9.69 21.19
N ALA A 496 -13.48 10.44 21.85
CA ALA A 496 -14.28 9.96 22.97
C ALA A 496 -15.18 8.75 22.60
N LYS A 497 -15.45 8.55 21.30
CA LYS A 497 -16.24 7.42 20.78
C LYS A 497 -15.42 6.14 20.57
N SER A 498 -14.10 6.16 20.71
CA SER A 498 -13.19 5.05 20.37
C SER A 498 -13.49 3.73 21.12
N SER A 499 -14.17 3.81 22.27
CA SER A 499 -14.59 2.65 23.04
C SER A 499 -15.78 1.89 22.43
N GLN A 500 -16.49 2.47 21.46
CA GLN A 500 -17.60 1.79 20.77
C GLN A 500 -17.04 0.61 19.96
N ARG A 501 -17.75 -0.51 19.95
CA ARG A 501 -17.27 -1.76 19.36
C ARG A 501 -16.94 -1.62 17.87
N GLU A 502 -17.74 -0.88 17.14
CA GLU A 502 -17.59 -0.63 15.71
C GLU A 502 -16.44 0.32 15.36
N LEU A 503 -15.83 0.98 16.37
CA LEU A 503 -14.74 1.94 16.19
C LEU A 503 -13.39 1.44 16.75
N GLN A 504 -13.34 0.20 17.23
CA GLN A 504 -12.11 -0.38 17.76
C GLN A 504 -11.08 -0.56 16.64
N TYR A 505 -9.81 -0.40 17.02
CA TYR A 505 -8.68 -0.40 16.10
C TYR A 505 -7.51 -1.20 16.65
N ASP A 506 -7.02 -2.12 15.84
CA ASP A 506 -5.72 -2.81 16.00
C ASP A 506 -5.17 -3.12 14.60
N THR A 507 -3.84 -3.07 14.48
CA THR A 507 -3.18 -3.03 13.20
C THR A 507 -2.12 -4.12 13.04
N ASP A 508 -1.21 -3.96 12.11
CA ASP A 508 -0.18 -4.93 11.73
C ASP A 508 0.66 -5.41 12.90
N GLU A 509 1.11 -4.48 13.76
CA GLU A 509 1.93 -4.81 14.94
C GLU A 509 1.16 -5.66 15.95
N ASP A 510 -0.16 -5.48 16.05
CA ASP A 510 -1.03 -6.21 16.96
C ASP A 510 -1.38 -7.60 16.41
N ALA A 511 -1.54 -7.73 15.10
CA ALA A 511 -1.77 -9.00 14.41
C ALA A 511 -0.52 -9.88 14.32
N GLY A 512 0.67 -9.26 14.37
CA GLY A 512 1.98 -9.89 14.21
C GLY A 512 2.49 -9.88 12.76
N TYR A 513 3.77 -10.16 12.58
CA TYR A 513 4.45 -10.20 11.27
C TYR A 513 5.13 -11.55 11.03
N GLY A 514 5.00 -12.09 9.83
CA GLY A 514 5.66 -13.32 9.41
C GLY A 514 5.37 -14.49 10.36
N SER A 515 6.40 -15.01 11.05
CA SER A 515 6.25 -16.09 12.04
C SER A 515 5.83 -15.60 13.44
N VAL A 516 5.80 -14.30 13.68
CA VAL A 516 5.38 -13.71 14.97
C VAL A 516 3.88 -13.52 14.94
N ILE A 517 3.17 -14.26 15.75
CA ILE A 517 1.71 -14.20 15.87
C ILE A 517 1.37 -13.24 17.02
N GLY A 518 0.43 -12.32 16.79
CA GLY A 518 -0.08 -11.43 17.84
C GLY A 518 -0.81 -12.21 18.95
N ILE A 519 -0.91 -11.63 20.14
CA ILE A 519 -1.46 -12.29 21.33
C ILE A 519 -2.99 -12.26 21.42
N ASP A 520 -3.65 -11.28 20.77
CA ASP A 520 -5.11 -11.13 20.82
C ASP A 520 -5.77 -12.01 19.75
N PRO A 521 -6.63 -12.97 20.15
CA PRO A 521 -7.29 -13.86 19.22
C PRO A 521 -8.37 -13.18 18.34
N ASN A 522 -8.73 -11.92 18.63
CA ASN A 522 -9.66 -11.13 17.84
C ASN A 522 -8.96 -10.16 16.87
N VAL A 523 -7.63 -10.24 16.73
CA VAL A 523 -6.85 -9.40 15.82
C VAL A 523 -6.09 -10.28 14.85
N ASN A 524 -6.68 -10.53 13.71
CA ASN A 524 -6.13 -11.46 12.71
C ASN A 524 -6.34 -10.93 11.30
N ARG A 525 -5.51 -11.42 10.39
CA ARG A 525 -5.74 -11.34 8.95
C ARG A 525 -6.56 -12.54 8.50
N PHE A 526 -7.45 -12.36 7.56
CA PHE A 526 -8.24 -13.43 6.91
C PHE A 526 -9.11 -14.24 7.90
N ASP A 527 -9.67 -13.55 8.89
CA ASP A 527 -10.75 -14.05 9.73
C ASP A 527 -12.06 -13.29 9.45
N MET A 528 -13.16 -13.76 10.00
CA MET A 528 -14.48 -13.17 9.80
C MET A 528 -15.42 -13.54 10.94
N GLY A 529 -16.24 -12.59 11.33
CA GLY A 529 -17.31 -12.83 12.28
C GLY A 529 -16.94 -12.57 13.74
N SER A 530 -17.94 -12.25 14.54
CA SER A 530 -17.79 -11.89 15.95
C SER A 530 -17.26 -13.03 16.85
N ASP A 531 -17.15 -14.23 16.29
CA ASP A 531 -16.51 -15.40 16.88
C ASP A 531 -15.56 -16.02 15.85
N PRO A 532 -14.28 -15.63 15.82
CA PRO A 532 -13.29 -16.19 14.90
C PRO A 532 -13.15 -17.71 14.99
N LEU A 533 -13.32 -18.33 16.17
CA LEU A 533 -13.31 -19.80 16.28
C LEU A 533 -14.46 -20.46 15.51
N ALA A 534 -15.66 -19.86 15.54
CA ALA A 534 -16.78 -20.37 14.77
C ALA A 534 -16.50 -20.24 13.25
N TYR A 535 -15.84 -19.16 12.84
CA TYR A 535 -15.40 -18.99 11.46
C TYR A 535 -14.35 -20.05 11.04
N TYR A 536 -13.33 -20.33 11.86
CA TYR A 536 -12.35 -21.37 11.55
C TYR A 536 -12.99 -22.76 11.42
N LYS A 537 -13.96 -23.08 12.26
CA LYS A 537 -14.77 -24.30 12.12
C LYS A 537 -15.55 -24.35 10.80
N LEU A 538 -16.11 -23.21 10.39
CA LEU A 538 -16.78 -23.07 9.10
C LEU A 538 -15.81 -23.32 7.94
N ARG A 539 -14.61 -22.71 7.97
CA ARG A 539 -13.58 -22.89 6.91
C ARG A 539 -13.15 -24.33 6.78
N MET A 540 -12.94 -25.04 7.90
CA MET A 540 -12.63 -26.47 7.89
C MET A 540 -13.77 -27.31 7.30
N LYS A 541 -15.03 -26.97 7.61
CA LYS A 541 -16.21 -27.62 7.02
C LYS A 541 -16.29 -27.41 5.50
N LEU A 542 -16.02 -26.20 5.04
CA LEU A 542 -15.99 -25.87 3.60
C LEU A 542 -14.85 -26.57 2.86
N SER A 543 -13.68 -26.72 3.50
CA SER A 543 -12.56 -27.48 2.93
C SER A 543 -12.87 -28.96 2.79
N ARG A 544 -13.56 -29.56 3.77
CA ARG A 544 -14.06 -30.96 3.66
C ARG A 544 -15.08 -31.09 2.52
N GLU A 545 -16.00 -30.13 2.41
CA GLU A 545 -16.95 -30.11 1.28
C GLU A 545 -16.22 -30.06 -0.08
N LEU A 546 -15.17 -29.22 -0.19
CA LEU A 546 -14.34 -29.16 -1.41
C LEU A 546 -13.71 -30.55 -1.71
N TRP A 547 -13.08 -31.16 -0.72
CA TRP A 547 -12.42 -32.47 -0.91
C TRP A 547 -13.40 -33.58 -1.27
N ASP A 548 -14.58 -33.65 -0.64
CA ASP A 548 -15.63 -34.61 -0.98
C ASP A 548 -16.10 -34.47 -2.44
N ARG A 549 -16.16 -33.22 -2.93
CA ARG A 549 -16.53 -32.96 -4.34
C ARG A 549 -15.42 -33.32 -5.30
N LEU A 550 -14.15 -33.01 -4.98
CA LEU A 550 -13.00 -33.35 -5.82
C LEU A 550 -12.87 -34.86 -6.04
N GLN A 551 -13.19 -35.67 -5.03
CA GLN A 551 -13.19 -37.15 -5.14
C GLN A 551 -14.22 -37.66 -6.16
N ASN A 552 -15.30 -36.92 -6.39
CA ASN A 552 -16.40 -37.29 -7.29
C ASN A 552 -16.37 -36.49 -8.61
N MET A 553 -15.33 -35.70 -8.84
CA MET A 553 -15.21 -34.91 -10.06
C MET A 553 -14.75 -35.78 -11.23
N ASN A 554 -15.52 -35.81 -12.30
CA ASN A 554 -15.17 -36.49 -13.51
C ASN A 554 -14.33 -35.56 -14.41
N LEU A 555 -13.07 -35.89 -14.60
CA LEU A 555 -12.21 -35.20 -15.55
C LEU A 555 -12.44 -35.75 -16.96
N ALA A 556 -12.30 -34.90 -17.98
CA ALA A 556 -12.32 -35.33 -19.36
C ALA A 556 -11.12 -36.25 -19.68
N THR A 557 -11.27 -37.16 -20.63
CA THR A 557 -10.17 -38.03 -21.07
C THR A 557 -9.00 -37.20 -21.57
N GLY A 558 -7.82 -37.36 -20.94
CA GLY A 558 -6.61 -36.60 -21.27
C GLY A 558 -6.39 -35.33 -20.42
N GLU A 559 -7.33 -34.99 -19.57
CA GLU A 559 -7.16 -33.85 -18.63
C GLU A 559 -6.18 -34.20 -17.49
N SER A 560 -5.34 -33.22 -17.09
CA SER A 560 -4.35 -33.42 -16.03
C SER A 560 -5.00 -33.46 -14.64
N TYR A 561 -4.52 -34.37 -13.78
CA TYR A 561 -4.89 -34.38 -12.36
C TYR A 561 -4.31 -33.21 -11.53
N GLU A 562 -3.45 -32.41 -12.14
CA GLU A 562 -2.79 -31.29 -11.45
C GLU A 562 -3.78 -30.27 -10.89
N ARG A 563 -4.86 -29.98 -11.62
CA ARG A 563 -5.96 -29.15 -11.16
C ARG A 563 -6.58 -29.66 -9.86
N LEU A 564 -6.88 -30.97 -9.76
CA LEU A 564 -7.43 -31.56 -8.53
C LEU A 564 -6.43 -31.48 -7.37
N THR A 565 -5.15 -31.74 -7.63
CA THR A 565 -4.08 -31.65 -6.65
C THR A 565 -3.95 -30.23 -6.09
N ARG A 566 -4.06 -29.22 -6.95
CA ARG A 566 -4.02 -27.82 -6.55
C ARG A 566 -5.23 -27.44 -5.69
N SER A 567 -6.45 -27.78 -6.13
CA SER A 567 -7.68 -27.51 -5.36
C SER A 567 -7.68 -28.25 -4.01
N PHE A 568 -7.12 -29.46 -3.95
CA PHE A 568 -6.92 -30.15 -2.67
C PHE A 568 -5.98 -29.36 -1.75
N ARG A 569 -4.84 -28.86 -2.28
CA ARG A 569 -3.87 -28.05 -1.52
C ARG A 569 -4.47 -26.73 -1.06
N SER A 570 -5.32 -26.08 -1.86
CA SER A 570 -6.00 -24.83 -1.45
C SER A 570 -6.90 -25.05 -0.24
N GLY A 571 -7.67 -26.13 -0.20
CA GLY A 571 -8.46 -26.54 0.96
C GLY A 571 -7.59 -26.88 2.19
N PHE A 572 -6.43 -27.55 1.99
CA PHE A 572 -5.50 -27.86 3.07
C PHE A 572 -4.87 -26.58 3.68
N ALA A 573 -4.52 -25.62 2.83
CA ALA A 573 -3.99 -24.33 3.29
C ALA A 573 -4.95 -23.62 4.25
N GLN A 574 -6.27 -23.70 4.01
CA GLN A 574 -7.27 -23.10 4.90
C GLN A 574 -7.27 -23.74 6.30
N VAL A 575 -7.09 -25.06 6.38
CA VAL A 575 -7.00 -25.79 7.65
C VAL A 575 -5.68 -25.44 8.35
N ALA A 576 -4.58 -25.44 7.61
CA ALA A 576 -3.25 -25.09 8.14
C ALA A 576 -3.18 -23.67 8.68
N ASN A 577 -3.83 -22.70 7.99
CA ASN A 577 -3.88 -21.30 8.41
C ASN A 577 -4.78 -21.09 9.65
N ALA A 578 -5.86 -21.85 9.79
CA ALA A 578 -6.78 -21.73 10.92
C ALA A 578 -6.17 -22.23 12.25
N ALA A 579 -5.29 -23.21 12.22
CA ALA A 579 -4.74 -23.83 13.43
C ALA A 579 -3.91 -22.85 14.30
N PRO A 580 -2.92 -22.10 13.79
CA PRO A 580 -2.16 -21.13 14.57
C PRO A 580 -3.03 -19.99 15.09
N LEU A 581 -4.05 -19.56 14.32
CA LEU A 581 -4.97 -18.51 14.74
C LEU A 581 -5.90 -19.01 15.88
N ALA A 582 -6.37 -20.24 15.81
CA ALA A 582 -7.10 -20.87 16.92
C ALA A 582 -6.21 -21.05 18.17
N ALA A 583 -4.92 -21.32 17.98
CA ALA A 583 -3.99 -21.46 19.10
C ALA A 583 -3.82 -20.18 19.92
N LYS A 584 -4.05 -18.98 19.33
CA LYS A 584 -4.03 -17.69 20.06
C LYS A 584 -5.00 -17.63 21.24
N TYR A 585 -6.06 -18.43 21.24
CA TYR A 585 -7.00 -18.49 22.36
C TYR A 585 -6.41 -19.19 23.59
N ILE A 586 -5.44 -20.10 23.42
CA ILE A 586 -4.86 -20.90 24.51
C ILE A 586 -3.83 -20.05 25.25
N GLY A 587 -4.15 -19.64 26.50
CA GLY A 587 -3.37 -18.67 27.26
C GLY A 587 -3.42 -17.25 26.65
N GLY A 588 -4.34 -16.99 25.73
CA GLY A 588 -4.49 -15.73 25.02
C GLY A 588 -5.07 -14.61 25.88
N VAL A 589 -4.92 -13.39 25.38
CA VAL A 589 -5.35 -12.17 26.04
C VAL A 589 -6.01 -11.25 25.02
N TYR A 590 -7.21 -10.78 25.31
CA TYR A 590 -7.82 -9.67 24.56
C TYR A 590 -7.16 -8.35 24.96
N THR A 591 -6.80 -7.55 23.98
CA THR A 591 -6.14 -6.25 24.17
C THR A 591 -7.10 -5.10 23.84
N ARG A 592 -6.85 -3.91 24.37
CA ARG A 592 -7.64 -2.71 24.06
C ARG A 592 -6.75 -1.47 24.07
N ARG A 593 -7.04 -0.53 23.17
CA ARG A 593 -6.38 0.78 23.12
C ARG A 593 -7.13 1.78 24.01
N GLU A 594 -7.01 1.57 25.34
CA GLU A 594 -7.71 2.38 26.35
C GLU A 594 -6.83 3.51 26.89
N ARG A 595 -7.48 4.55 27.39
CA ARG A 595 -6.82 5.65 28.11
C ARG A 595 -6.97 5.48 29.62
N ALA A 596 -6.03 6.03 30.38
CA ALA A 596 -6.13 6.09 31.84
C ALA A 596 -7.45 6.74 32.26
N GLY A 597 -8.17 6.13 33.21
CA GLY A 597 -9.52 6.53 33.61
C GLY A 597 -10.66 5.83 32.84
N SER A 598 -10.37 4.98 31.86
CA SER A 598 -11.35 4.06 31.26
C SER A 598 -11.83 3.04 32.30
N SER A 599 -13.10 2.63 32.20
CA SER A 599 -13.68 1.58 33.04
C SER A 599 -13.33 0.17 32.55
N ARG A 600 -12.72 0.03 31.36
CA ARG A 600 -12.39 -1.28 30.77
C ARG A 600 -10.93 -1.62 31.00
N PRO A 601 -10.60 -2.91 31.30
CA PRO A 601 -9.21 -3.33 31.47
C PRO A 601 -8.46 -3.26 30.12
N LEU A 602 -7.17 -2.92 30.18
CA LEU A 602 -6.28 -2.93 29.03
C LEU A 602 -6.10 -4.35 28.47
N PHE A 603 -6.02 -5.33 29.38
CA PHE A 603 -5.85 -6.75 29.09
C PHE A 603 -6.95 -7.55 29.78
N GLU A 604 -7.55 -8.47 29.04
CA GLU A 604 -8.56 -9.39 29.56
C GLU A 604 -8.22 -10.82 29.12
N PRO A 605 -7.99 -11.77 30.06
CA PRO A 605 -7.68 -13.15 29.70
C PRO A 605 -8.84 -13.80 28.94
N VAL A 606 -8.51 -14.63 27.96
CA VAL A 606 -9.49 -15.48 27.28
C VAL A 606 -10.09 -16.44 28.27
N ASP A 607 -11.42 -16.56 28.29
CA ASP A 607 -12.12 -17.47 29.22
C ASP A 607 -11.77 -18.94 28.96
N ALA A 608 -11.83 -19.76 30.02
CA ALA A 608 -11.41 -21.16 29.97
C ALA A 608 -12.27 -22.02 29.03
N ALA A 609 -13.54 -21.63 28.75
CA ALA A 609 -14.39 -22.35 27.82
C ALA A 609 -13.93 -22.15 26.38
N LYS A 610 -13.61 -20.92 25.99
CA LYS A 610 -13.04 -20.60 24.69
C LYS A 610 -11.67 -21.26 24.47
N GLN A 611 -10.81 -21.28 25.51
CA GLN A 611 -9.52 -21.96 25.42
C GLN A 611 -9.68 -23.47 25.16
N ARG A 612 -10.61 -24.14 25.86
CA ARG A 612 -10.93 -25.56 25.63
C ARG A 612 -11.53 -25.81 24.24
N ASP A 613 -12.39 -24.91 23.77
CA ASP A 613 -12.99 -25.00 22.44
C ASP A 613 -11.91 -24.88 21.33
N ALA A 614 -10.96 -23.96 21.50
CA ALA A 614 -9.82 -23.81 20.60
C ALA A 614 -8.92 -25.04 20.60
N LEU A 615 -8.58 -25.57 21.79
CA LEU A 615 -7.79 -26.80 21.92
C LEU A 615 -8.46 -27.99 21.24
N ALA A 616 -9.78 -28.14 21.42
CA ALA A 616 -10.56 -29.19 20.78
C ALA A 616 -10.59 -29.04 19.23
N LEU A 617 -10.54 -27.84 18.71
CA LEU A 617 -10.45 -27.60 17.28
C LEU A 617 -9.11 -28.01 16.68
N ILE A 618 -8.01 -27.74 17.38
CA ILE A 618 -6.64 -28.01 16.91
C ILE A 618 -6.29 -29.49 17.00
N THR A 619 -6.84 -30.23 18.00
CA THR A 619 -6.50 -31.61 18.26
C THR A 619 -7.39 -32.64 17.55
N LYS A 620 -8.43 -32.23 16.87
CA LYS A 620 -9.34 -33.07 16.06
C LYS A 620 -9.00 -33.03 14.58
#